data_bc51c62bdf7ffa96ee854ac3739e18c0
#
_entry.id   bc51c62bdf7ffa96ee854ac3739e18c0
#
_cell.length_a   1.000
_cell.length_b   1.000
_cell.length_c   1.000
_cell.angle_alpha   90.00
_cell.angle_beta   90.00
_cell.angle_gamma   90.00
#
_symmetry.space_group_name_H-M   'P 1'
#
loop_
_entity.id
_entity.type
_entity.pdbx_description
1 polymer ?
#
loop_
_entity_poly.entity_id
_entity_poly.type
_entity_poly.pdbx_seq_one_letter_code
_entity_poly.pdbx_strand_id
1 'polypeptide(L)'
;MYKNISRSLRLPVILLGLLLALFSLQAQAVPSYARQTGLACSACHTIAPQLNAFGRYFKLHGYVLGPEKLSGGSQQLSIDQFPPLSVMMVVSNTVTRSAQPDSQNGSVQFPQQLSLFYAGAIAEHMGAFSQITYDQPGDHFSIDNTDIRYARDLNWGDHTMVWGLTLNNNPTVQDVWNSTPAWGFPFISSGVAATPTAAPLLAGGLAQSAAGLGAYAWLDNTWYGEMSLYRSSQAGVSQPYNSSTSGVISGLAPYLRFAWDHPWSTGDGQSDLEVGAFGLSAHMYPGNGNLLSGPTDDYRDVGLDSQYQYMTGQNSLAVHATYIHEKQDLNASFAYGLAGNSSNHLNSWKVDASYYWDETYGPTIGYFNTTGTSDTVLYAPAAVFGSATGSPNSNGWILQWTWLPSLNVQATVQYVIYNKFNGGSSNYDGSGRNATDNNTLYLALWLLW
;
A
#
# COMPACT_ATOMS: atom_id res chain seq x y z
N MET A 1 -51.72 10.07 21.48
CA MET A 1 -50.70 9.00 21.60
C MET A 1 -49.39 9.34 20.87
N TYR A 2 -48.98 10.62 20.77
CA TYR A 2 -47.85 11.07 19.98
C TYR A 2 -46.76 11.87 20.77
N LYS A 3 -46.82 11.88 22.11
CA LYS A 3 -45.94 12.71 22.93
C LYS A 3 -44.75 11.96 23.60
N ASN A 4 -44.65 10.65 23.52
CA ASN A 4 -43.63 9.91 24.28
C ASN A 4 -42.46 9.37 23.44
N ILE A 5 -42.52 9.45 22.10
CA ILE A 5 -41.41 8.97 21.23
C ILE A 5 -40.22 9.95 21.15
N SER A 6 -40.44 11.24 21.42
CA SER A 6 -39.38 12.25 21.32
C SER A 6 -38.42 12.31 22.54
N ARG A 7 -38.75 11.68 23.66
CA ARG A 7 -37.90 11.65 24.86
C ARG A 7 -36.92 10.49 24.88
N SER A 8 -37.28 9.34 24.31
CA SER A 8 -36.40 8.16 24.28
C SER A 8 -35.24 8.25 23.28
N LEU A 9 -35.37 9.05 22.22
CA LEU A 9 -34.30 9.29 21.25
C LEU A 9 -33.29 10.36 21.68
N ARG A 10 -33.66 11.26 22.61
CA ARG A 10 -32.76 12.32 23.06
C ARG A 10 -31.64 11.82 23.97
N LEU A 11 -31.90 10.83 24.79
CA LEU A 11 -30.89 10.27 25.71
C LEU A 11 -29.75 9.56 24.99
N PRO A 12 -29.98 8.66 24.00
CA PRO A 12 -28.88 8.03 23.26
C PRO A 12 -28.12 9.02 22.35
N VAL A 13 -28.78 10.04 21.82
CA VAL A 13 -28.11 11.10 21.03
C VAL A 13 -27.23 11.99 21.93
N ILE A 14 -27.68 12.31 23.13
CA ILE A 14 -26.88 13.08 24.12
C ILE A 14 -25.73 12.23 24.65
N LEU A 15 -25.95 10.94 24.92
CA LEU A 15 -24.88 10.00 25.31
C LEU A 15 -23.85 9.79 24.21
N LEU A 16 -24.28 9.70 22.96
CA LEU A 16 -23.39 9.62 21.79
C LEU A 16 -22.61 10.93 21.62
N GLY A 17 -23.25 12.08 21.80
CA GLY A 17 -22.61 13.39 21.77
C GLY A 17 -21.61 13.60 22.91
N LEU A 18 -21.92 13.12 24.13
CA LEU A 18 -21.01 13.13 25.28
C LEU A 18 -19.84 12.14 25.12
N LEU A 19 -20.08 10.97 24.55
CA LEU A 19 -19.03 10.03 24.19
C LEU A 19 -18.10 10.63 23.12
N LEU A 20 -18.63 11.29 22.10
CA LEU A 20 -17.83 11.97 21.07
C LEU A 20 -17.06 13.18 21.64
N ALA A 21 -17.59 13.88 22.64
CA ALA A 21 -16.90 15.00 23.31
C ALA A 21 -15.77 14.56 24.25
N LEU A 22 -15.76 13.32 24.72
CA LEU A 22 -14.69 12.78 25.57
C LEU A 22 -13.44 12.35 24.77
N PHE A 23 -13.51 12.33 23.44
CA PHE A 23 -12.41 11.98 22.56
C PHE A 23 -11.65 13.18 21.97
N SER A 24 -11.83 14.39 22.50
CA SER A 24 -11.02 15.55 22.10
C SER A 24 -9.59 15.53 22.67
N LEU A 25 -8.92 14.38 22.60
CA LEU A 25 -7.47 14.29 22.78
C LEU A 25 -6.82 14.50 21.41
N GLN A 26 -5.87 15.40 21.36
CA GLN A 26 -5.07 15.69 20.17
C GLN A 26 -4.45 14.39 19.64
N ALA A 27 -4.86 13.96 18.49
CA ALA A 27 -4.51 12.70 17.93
C ALA A 27 -3.80 12.88 16.57
N GLN A 28 -2.94 11.95 16.22
CA GLN A 28 -1.86 12.15 15.26
C GLN A 28 -1.67 10.90 14.40
N ALA A 29 -1.44 11.03 13.06
CA ALA A 29 -1.21 9.92 12.13
C ALA A 29 0.09 9.21 12.43
N VAL A 30 0.11 7.87 12.35
CA VAL A 30 1.08 7.05 13.10
C VAL A 30 1.47 7.82 14.35
N PRO A 31 0.65 7.79 15.39
CA PRO A 31 0.75 8.74 16.50
C PRO A 31 2.14 8.82 17.14
N SER A 32 2.96 7.78 16.97
CA SER A 32 4.32 7.76 17.45
C SER A 32 5.25 8.76 16.74
N TYR A 33 5.16 8.91 15.41
CA TYR A 33 5.97 9.94 14.71
C TYR A 33 5.57 11.36 15.13
N ALA A 34 4.30 11.59 15.33
CA ALA A 34 3.86 12.89 15.78
C ALA A 34 4.21 13.15 17.25
N ARG A 35 4.21 12.13 18.12
CA ARG A 35 4.78 12.26 19.48
C ARG A 35 6.29 12.52 19.45
N GLN A 36 7.01 11.85 18.52
CA GLN A 36 8.45 12.07 18.33
C GLN A 36 8.76 13.49 17.86
N THR A 37 8.01 14.01 16.89
CA THR A 37 8.31 15.30 16.24
C THR A 37 7.59 16.48 16.86
N GLY A 38 6.51 16.26 17.61
CA GLY A 38 5.62 17.31 18.10
C GLY A 38 4.78 17.96 16.99
N LEU A 39 4.73 17.39 15.80
CA LEU A 39 4.04 17.94 14.63
C LEU A 39 2.67 17.29 14.42
N ALA A 40 1.73 18.04 13.83
CA ALA A 40 0.44 17.51 13.42
C ALA A 40 0.59 16.60 12.19
N CYS A 41 -0.41 15.76 11.92
CA CYS A 41 -0.42 14.84 10.77
C CYS A 41 -0.33 15.56 9.43
N SER A 42 -1.02 16.68 9.29
CA SER A 42 -1.01 17.52 8.09
C SER A 42 0.37 18.15 7.80
N ALA A 43 1.29 18.15 8.76
CA ALA A 43 2.67 18.54 8.48
C ALA A 43 3.37 17.56 7.52
N CYS A 44 3.01 16.27 7.57
CA CYS A 44 3.63 15.23 6.75
C CYS A 44 2.73 14.67 5.64
N HIS A 45 1.40 14.78 5.80
CA HIS A 45 0.43 14.15 4.93
C HIS A 45 -0.54 15.15 4.33
N THR A 46 -0.91 14.97 3.06
CA THR A 46 -2.13 15.55 2.50
C THR A 46 -3.35 14.85 3.06
N ILE A 47 -3.30 13.53 3.10
CA ILE A 47 -4.12 12.60 3.87
C ILE A 47 -3.28 11.35 4.12
N ALA A 48 -3.34 10.75 5.32
CA ALA A 48 -2.61 9.52 5.59
C ALA A 48 -3.09 8.36 4.69
N PRO A 49 -2.17 7.60 4.07
CA PRO A 49 -0.71 7.64 4.19
C PRO A 49 0.01 8.54 3.16
N GLN A 50 -0.69 9.33 2.35
CA GLN A 50 -0.13 10.13 1.27
C GLN A 50 0.77 11.25 1.81
N LEU A 51 2.05 11.24 1.41
CA LEU A 51 3.05 12.18 1.89
C LEU A 51 3.02 13.50 1.10
N ASN A 52 3.14 14.62 1.82
CA ASN A 52 3.50 15.91 1.25
C ASN A 52 5.04 16.09 1.20
N ALA A 53 5.53 17.22 0.72
CA ALA A 53 6.97 17.50 0.59
C ALA A 53 7.74 17.31 1.91
N PHE A 54 7.18 17.75 3.05
CA PHE A 54 7.83 17.59 4.34
C PHE A 54 7.81 16.13 4.82
N GLY A 55 6.74 15.39 4.57
CA GLY A 55 6.66 13.96 4.86
C GLY A 55 7.66 13.15 4.05
N ARG A 56 7.89 13.51 2.78
CA ARG A 56 8.94 12.93 1.92
C ARG A 56 10.34 13.19 2.51
N TYR A 57 10.61 14.45 2.87
CA TYR A 57 11.85 14.85 3.54
C TYR A 57 12.10 14.01 4.80
N PHE A 58 11.10 13.89 5.68
CA PHE A 58 11.20 13.11 6.92
C PHE A 58 11.51 11.64 6.67
N LYS A 59 10.82 11.00 5.71
CA LYS A 59 11.06 9.61 5.35
C LYS A 59 12.44 9.40 4.74
N LEU A 60 12.90 10.30 3.87
CA LEU A 60 14.24 10.24 3.26
C LEU A 60 15.37 10.47 4.26
N HIS A 61 15.11 11.21 5.36
CA HIS A 61 16.05 11.39 6.46
C HIS A 61 16.00 10.26 7.51
N GLY A 62 15.48 9.08 7.12
CA GLY A 62 15.45 7.92 8.00
C GLY A 62 14.46 8.04 9.15
N TYR A 63 13.35 8.76 8.96
CA TYR A 63 12.31 9.00 9.98
C TYR A 63 12.81 9.77 11.21
N VAL A 64 13.84 10.64 11.03
CA VAL A 64 14.48 11.44 12.08
C VAL A 64 14.66 12.87 11.58
N LEU A 65 14.39 13.89 12.40
CA LEU A 65 14.53 15.32 12.05
C LEU A 65 15.83 15.97 12.57
N GLY A 66 16.84 15.18 12.87
CA GLY A 66 18.10 15.68 13.42
C GLY A 66 18.67 14.74 14.49
N PRO A 67 19.72 15.14 15.21
CA PRO A 67 20.28 14.29 16.25
C PRO A 67 19.25 14.14 17.37
N GLU A 68 18.51 13.04 17.31
CA GLU A 68 17.54 12.68 18.36
C GLU A 68 18.30 12.44 19.66
N LYS A 69 17.94 13.19 20.69
CA LYS A 69 18.36 12.88 22.05
C LYS A 69 17.55 11.69 22.52
N LEU A 70 18.05 10.49 22.26
CA LEU A 70 17.55 9.31 22.91
C LEU A 70 17.71 9.51 24.43
N SER A 71 16.61 9.51 25.17
CA SER A 71 16.62 9.76 26.62
C SER A 71 17.37 8.67 27.34
N GLY A 72 18.50 8.99 27.92
CA GLY A 72 19.26 8.06 28.73
C GLY A 72 20.75 8.37 28.69
N GLY A 73 21.26 9.03 29.69
CA GLY A 73 22.65 9.55 29.80
C GLY A 73 23.75 8.53 29.85
N SER A 74 23.66 7.38 29.19
CA SER A 74 24.78 6.45 29.03
C SER A 74 24.82 5.92 27.60
N GLN A 75 26.00 5.76 27.06
CA GLN A 75 26.29 5.32 25.68
C GLN A 75 25.77 3.91 25.30
N GLN A 76 25.01 3.23 26.12
CA GLN A 76 24.78 1.80 25.93
C GLN A 76 23.35 1.36 25.64
N LEU A 77 22.34 2.02 26.12
CA LEU A 77 20.92 1.76 25.77
C LEU A 77 20.09 2.94 26.23
N SER A 78 19.47 3.64 25.32
CA SER A 78 18.46 4.62 25.64
C SER A 78 17.09 4.07 25.26
N ILE A 79 16.16 4.13 26.21
CA ILE A 79 14.74 3.88 25.93
C ILE A 79 14.09 5.25 25.84
N ASP A 80 13.36 5.50 24.77
CA ASP A 80 12.61 6.72 24.61
C ASP A 80 11.60 6.86 25.76
N GLN A 81 11.36 8.11 26.20
CA GLN A 81 10.39 8.41 27.24
C GLN A 81 8.98 7.97 26.84
N PHE A 82 8.68 7.97 25.53
CA PHE A 82 7.46 7.43 24.92
C PHE A 82 7.86 6.34 23.91
N PRO A 83 7.44 5.08 24.12
CA PRO A 83 7.72 4.05 23.14
C PRO A 83 7.15 4.43 21.76
N PRO A 84 7.89 4.24 20.67
CA PRO A 84 7.46 4.59 19.31
C PRO A 84 6.42 3.59 18.78
N LEU A 85 5.39 3.34 19.56
CA LEU A 85 4.33 2.38 19.28
C LEU A 85 3.02 3.10 18.97
N SER A 86 2.27 2.58 18.02
CA SER A 86 0.92 3.02 17.66
C SER A 86 0.06 1.83 17.33
N VAL A 87 -1.25 1.96 17.46
CA VAL A 87 -2.22 0.91 17.14
C VAL A 87 -3.20 1.45 16.13
N MET A 88 -3.58 0.61 15.16
CA MET A 88 -4.60 0.89 14.17
C MET A 88 -5.62 -0.23 14.16
N MET A 89 -6.89 0.13 14.10
CA MET A 89 -7.98 -0.81 13.89
C MET A 89 -8.83 -0.36 12.71
N VAL A 90 -9.12 -1.30 11.82
CA VAL A 90 -10.07 -1.12 10.73
C VAL A 90 -11.30 -1.99 10.99
N VAL A 91 -12.47 -1.35 11.00
CA VAL A 91 -13.77 -2.02 11.00
C VAL A 91 -14.39 -1.78 9.64
N SER A 92 -14.94 -2.81 9.00
CA SER A 92 -15.50 -2.64 7.66
C SER A 92 -16.77 -3.42 7.42
N ASN A 93 -17.47 -3.04 6.36
CA ASN A 93 -18.57 -3.77 5.78
C ASN A 93 -18.38 -3.84 4.26
N THR A 94 -18.54 -5.01 3.70
CA THR A 94 -18.39 -5.27 2.26
C THR A 94 -19.68 -5.82 1.69
N VAL A 95 -20.21 -5.17 0.66
CA VAL A 95 -21.35 -5.64 -0.12
C VAL A 95 -20.96 -5.76 -1.58
N THR A 96 -20.95 -6.97 -2.12
CA THR A 96 -20.78 -7.21 -3.56
C THR A 96 -22.15 -7.31 -4.24
N ARG A 97 -22.23 -6.96 -5.52
CA ARG A 97 -23.49 -7.00 -6.27
C ARG A 97 -24.10 -8.41 -6.28
N SER A 98 -23.28 -9.44 -6.43
CA SER A 98 -23.68 -10.82 -6.25
C SER A 98 -22.79 -11.49 -5.20
N ALA A 99 -23.38 -12.19 -4.26
CA ALA A 99 -22.62 -12.89 -3.22
C ALA A 99 -21.56 -13.81 -3.85
N GLN A 100 -20.44 -13.95 -3.17
CA GLN A 100 -19.46 -14.99 -3.51
C GLN A 100 -19.95 -16.32 -2.93
N PRO A 101 -19.62 -17.47 -3.56
CA PRO A 101 -19.91 -18.77 -2.99
C PRO A 101 -19.38 -18.85 -1.54
N ASP A 102 -20.14 -19.49 -0.68
CA ASP A 102 -19.79 -19.76 0.72
C ASP A 102 -19.48 -18.52 1.58
N SER A 103 -19.89 -17.32 1.12
CA SER A 103 -19.71 -16.09 1.87
C SER A 103 -21.04 -15.38 2.17
N GLN A 104 -21.12 -14.76 3.35
CA GLN A 104 -22.21 -13.87 3.69
C GLN A 104 -21.98 -12.49 3.09
N ASN A 105 -22.80 -12.09 2.12
CA ASN A 105 -22.75 -10.76 1.54
C ASN A 105 -23.24 -9.71 2.55
N GLY A 106 -22.51 -8.62 2.71
CA GLY A 106 -22.85 -7.55 3.66
C GLY A 106 -22.39 -7.83 5.10
N SER A 107 -21.50 -8.78 5.31
CA SER A 107 -20.94 -9.04 6.64
C SER A 107 -20.06 -7.89 7.13
N VAL A 108 -20.05 -7.70 8.46
CA VAL A 108 -19.17 -6.76 9.14
C VAL A 108 -17.91 -7.50 9.58
N GLN A 109 -16.77 -6.96 9.23
CA GLN A 109 -15.47 -7.41 9.74
C GLN A 109 -15.08 -6.56 10.95
N PHE A 110 -14.90 -7.18 12.11
CA PHE A 110 -14.58 -6.52 13.38
C PHE A 110 -13.54 -7.32 14.16
N PRO A 111 -12.25 -6.95 14.05
CA PRO A 111 -11.71 -6.00 13.08
C PRO A 111 -11.54 -6.62 11.70
N GLN A 112 -11.53 -5.82 10.63
CA GLN A 112 -10.95 -6.28 9.37
C GLN A 112 -9.44 -6.42 9.53
N GLN A 113 -8.84 -5.47 10.20
CA GLN A 113 -7.40 -5.37 10.43
C GLN A 113 -7.13 -4.76 11.80
N LEU A 114 -6.23 -5.33 12.57
CA LEU A 114 -5.68 -4.76 13.79
C LEU A 114 -4.16 -4.73 13.66
N SER A 115 -3.57 -3.54 13.65
CA SER A 115 -2.13 -3.37 13.45
C SER A 115 -1.46 -2.71 14.62
N LEU A 116 -0.27 -3.21 14.95
CA LEU A 116 0.69 -2.58 15.84
C LEU A 116 1.84 -2.03 15.00
N PHE A 117 2.16 -0.75 15.20
CA PHE A 117 3.30 -0.11 14.54
C PHE A 117 4.42 0.11 15.52
N TYR A 118 5.64 -0.21 15.10
CA TYR A 118 6.84 0.45 15.57
C TYR A 118 7.19 1.53 14.53
N ALA A 119 7.09 2.80 14.90
CA ALA A 119 7.36 3.92 13.98
C ALA A 119 8.06 5.05 14.74
N GLY A 120 9.38 5.13 14.57
CA GLY A 120 10.21 6.07 15.31
C GLY A 120 11.69 5.90 15.10
N ALA A 121 12.44 6.74 15.78
CA ALA A 121 13.90 6.69 15.83
C ALA A 121 14.37 5.40 16.53
N ILE A 122 15.41 4.78 15.97
CA ILE A 122 16.13 3.64 16.57
C ILE A 122 17.46 4.15 17.14
N ALA A 123 18.12 5.04 16.42
CA ALA A 123 19.38 5.65 16.78
C ALA A 123 19.51 7.01 16.11
N GLU A 124 20.60 7.74 16.41
CA GLU A 124 20.94 8.95 15.67
C GLU A 124 21.03 8.64 14.17
N HIS A 125 20.30 9.39 13.34
CA HIS A 125 20.19 9.19 11.89
C HIS A 125 19.56 7.87 11.43
N MET A 126 18.91 7.11 12.31
CA MET A 126 18.30 5.83 11.99
C MET A 126 16.92 5.70 12.61
N GLY A 127 15.94 5.36 11.80
CA GLY A 127 14.58 5.11 12.25
C GLY A 127 13.91 3.99 11.46
N ALA A 128 12.71 3.66 11.86
CA ALA A 128 11.93 2.59 11.25
C ALA A 128 10.45 2.94 11.17
N PHE A 129 9.82 2.35 10.16
CA PHE A 129 8.40 2.08 10.08
C PHE A 129 8.26 0.55 9.98
N SER A 130 7.58 -0.07 10.91
CA SER A 130 7.28 -1.51 10.88
C SER A 130 5.87 -1.74 11.36
N GLN A 131 5.12 -2.55 10.65
CA GLN A 131 3.73 -2.87 10.92
C GLN A 131 3.59 -4.37 11.15
N ILE A 132 2.93 -4.75 12.23
CA ILE A 132 2.49 -6.12 12.52
C ILE A 132 0.98 -6.11 12.50
N THR A 133 0.38 -6.92 11.66
CA THR A 133 -1.06 -6.91 11.40
C THR A 133 -1.68 -8.24 11.75
N TYR A 134 -2.77 -8.20 12.53
CA TYR A 134 -3.75 -9.27 12.57
C TYR A 134 -4.77 -9.04 11.46
N ASP A 135 -4.86 -9.99 10.55
CA ASP A 135 -5.84 -10.04 9.46
C ASP A 135 -6.95 -11.03 9.83
N GLN A 136 -8.18 -10.54 9.99
CA GLN A 136 -9.30 -11.39 10.40
C GLN A 136 -9.67 -12.44 9.34
N PRO A 137 -9.74 -12.13 8.04
CA PRO A 137 -10.00 -13.14 7.02
C PRO A 137 -9.01 -14.29 7.03
N GLY A 138 -7.74 -13.99 7.33
CA GLY A 138 -6.68 -15.00 7.45
C GLY A 138 -6.55 -15.61 8.83
N ASP A 139 -7.18 -15.02 9.87
CA ASP A 139 -7.09 -15.40 11.29
C ASP A 139 -5.66 -15.59 11.78
N HIS A 140 -4.75 -14.68 11.41
CA HIS A 140 -3.35 -14.76 11.83
C HIS A 140 -2.69 -13.39 11.92
N PHE A 141 -1.57 -13.33 12.66
CA PHE A 141 -0.66 -12.20 12.68
C PHE A 141 0.43 -12.37 11.63
N SER A 142 0.75 -11.29 10.94
CA SER A 142 1.85 -11.23 9.99
C SER A 142 2.66 -9.95 10.16
N ILE A 143 3.92 -9.98 9.71
CA ILE A 143 4.69 -8.76 9.50
C ILE A 143 4.22 -8.16 8.18
N ASP A 144 3.71 -6.94 8.24
CA ASP A 144 3.32 -6.15 7.09
C ASP A 144 4.51 -5.29 6.61
N ASN A 145 4.27 -4.19 5.89
CA ASN A 145 5.33 -3.35 5.39
C ASN A 145 6.30 -2.91 6.49
N THR A 146 7.58 -3.13 6.25
CA THR A 146 8.67 -2.77 7.14
C THR A 146 9.75 -2.06 6.34
N ASP A 147 10.17 -0.89 6.82
CA ASP A 147 11.22 -0.06 6.22
C ASP A 147 12.08 0.54 7.34
N ILE A 148 13.33 0.12 7.42
CA ILE A 148 14.32 0.62 8.37
C ILE A 148 15.34 1.42 7.57
N ARG A 149 15.59 2.67 7.95
CA ARG A 149 16.49 3.57 7.22
C ARG A 149 17.56 4.15 8.11
N TYR A 150 18.74 4.27 7.53
CA TYR A 150 19.81 5.13 8.00
C TYR A 150 20.06 6.19 6.94
N ALA A 151 20.13 7.47 7.32
CA ALA A 151 20.33 8.55 6.37
C ALA A 151 21.28 9.63 6.93
N ARG A 152 21.99 10.29 6.04
CA ARG A 152 22.86 11.42 6.35
C ARG A 152 22.88 12.45 5.22
N ASP A 153 23.09 13.69 5.62
CA ASP A 153 23.37 14.79 4.70
C ASP A 153 24.85 14.79 4.31
N LEU A 154 25.08 15.09 3.05
CA LEU A 154 26.39 15.39 2.49
C LEU A 154 26.30 16.66 1.67
N ASN A 155 27.13 17.64 2.00
CA ASN A 155 27.20 18.92 1.29
C ASN A 155 28.56 19.04 0.63
N TRP A 156 28.58 19.43 -0.65
CA TRP A 156 29.81 19.77 -1.37
C TRP A 156 29.58 20.93 -2.34
N GLY A 157 30.29 22.03 -2.11
CA GLY A 157 30.04 23.27 -2.84
C GLY A 157 28.60 23.75 -2.63
N ASP A 158 27.93 24.01 -3.73
CA ASP A 158 26.55 24.49 -3.74
C ASP A 158 25.49 23.34 -3.78
N HIS A 159 25.95 22.09 -3.74
CA HIS A 159 25.09 20.91 -3.81
C HIS A 159 24.82 20.31 -2.43
N THR A 160 23.61 19.87 -2.24
CA THR A 160 23.16 19.12 -1.06
C THR A 160 22.69 17.72 -1.47
N MET A 161 23.05 16.70 -0.73
CA MET A 161 22.59 15.33 -0.97
C MET A 161 22.21 14.68 0.33
N VAL A 162 21.02 14.10 0.37
CA VAL A 162 20.68 13.10 1.37
C VAL A 162 21.05 11.74 0.78
N TRP A 163 21.86 10.96 1.48
CA TRP A 163 22.12 9.58 1.11
C TRP A 163 21.69 8.65 2.25
N GLY A 164 21.27 7.45 1.93
CA GLY A 164 20.84 6.51 2.96
C GLY A 164 20.90 5.06 2.53
N LEU A 165 20.72 4.22 3.54
CA LEU A 165 20.54 2.79 3.40
C LEU A 165 19.12 2.43 3.83
N THR A 166 18.51 1.43 3.19
CA THR A 166 17.19 0.89 3.53
C THR A 166 17.27 -0.62 3.69
N LEU A 167 16.64 -1.13 4.73
CA LEU A 167 16.35 -2.55 4.92
C LEU A 167 14.84 -2.70 4.97
N ASN A 168 14.25 -3.44 4.03
CA ASN A 168 12.80 -3.51 3.90
C ASN A 168 12.33 -4.89 3.42
N ASN A 169 11.01 -5.13 3.46
CA ASN A 169 10.41 -6.42 3.13
C ASN A 169 9.42 -6.36 1.96
N ASN A 170 9.44 -5.28 1.18
CA ASN A 170 8.54 -5.12 0.05
C ASN A 170 9.18 -4.18 -0.99
N PRO A 171 9.46 -4.63 -2.22
CA PRO A 171 9.89 -3.72 -3.28
C PRO A 171 8.88 -2.58 -3.42
N THR A 172 9.40 -1.35 -3.61
CA THR A 172 8.64 -0.09 -3.68
C THR A 172 8.15 0.50 -2.35
N VAL A 173 8.36 -0.16 -1.20
CA VAL A 173 8.03 0.43 0.10
C VAL A 173 8.86 1.70 0.41
N GLN A 174 10.01 1.82 -0.24
CA GLN A 174 10.90 2.98 -0.14
C GLN A 174 10.31 4.23 -0.79
N ASP A 175 9.38 4.08 -1.72
CA ASP A 175 8.71 5.18 -2.40
C ASP A 175 8.19 6.23 -1.42
N VAL A 176 8.37 7.50 -1.78
CA VAL A 176 7.95 8.66 -0.98
C VAL A 176 6.88 9.50 -1.67
N TRP A 177 6.53 9.18 -2.94
CA TRP A 177 5.53 9.92 -3.72
C TRP A 177 4.17 9.24 -3.79
N ASN A 178 4.01 8.05 -3.19
CA ASN A 178 2.78 7.25 -3.24
C ASN A 178 2.33 6.86 -4.66
N SER A 179 3.26 6.87 -5.60
CA SER A 179 3.04 6.60 -7.02
C SER A 179 3.32 5.16 -7.39
N THR A 180 4.11 4.41 -6.59
CA THR A 180 4.44 3.01 -6.83
C THR A 180 3.55 2.06 -6.00
N PRO A 181 3.50 0.75 -6.33
CA PRO A 181 2.49 -0.17 -5.82
C PRO A 181 2.35 -0.28 -4.30
N ALA A 182 3.46 -0.26 -3.53
CA ALA A 182 3.39 -0.46 -2.07
C ALA A 182 2.61 0.64 -1.34
N TRP A 183 2.59 1.85 -1.87
CA TRP A 183 1.91 3.01 -1.28
C TRP A 183 0.90 3.66 -2.23
N GLY A 184 0.58 3.00 -3.36
CA GLY A 184 -0.38 3.50 -4.33
C GLY A 184 -1.84 3.38 -3.86
N PHE A 185 -2.70 4.22 -4.40
CA PHE A 185 -4.15 4.13 -4.19
C PHE A 185 -4.72 2.82 -4.77
N PRO A 186 -5.72 2.18 -4.13
CA PRO A 186 -6.41 2.56 -2.89
C PRO A 186 -5.61 2.19 -1.64
N PHE A 187 -5.58 3.09 -0.66
CA PHE A 187 -4.85 2.89 0.59
C PHE A 187 -5.54 1.90 1.54
N ILE A 188 -6.81 1.64 1.32
CA ILE A 188 -7.60 0.63 2.02
C ILE A 188 -8.64 0.05 1.04
N SER A 189 -8.92 -1.23 1.17
CA SER A 189 -9.90 -1.93 0.35
C SER A 189 -10.53 -3.10 1.11
N SER A 190 -11.58 -3.70 0.55
CA SER A 190 -12.19 -4.89 1.13
C SER A 190 -11.21 -6.06 1.20
N GLY A 191 -11.11 -6.70 2.35
CA GLY A 191 -10.34 -7.94 2.53
C GLY A 191 -11.07 -9.21 2.05
N VAL A 192 -12.36 -9.11 1.66
CA VAL A 192 -13.18 -10.26 1.29
C VAL A 192 -13.78 -10.19 -0.12
N ALA A 193 -13.74 -9.02 -0.77
CA ALA A 193 -14.20 -8.90 -2.15
C ALA A 193 -13.19 -9.55 -3.12
N ALA A 194 -13.72 -10.18 -4.19
CA ALA A 194 -12.86 -10.73 -5.24
C ALA A 194 -12.09 -9.61 -5.95
N THR A 195 -10.82 -9.86 -6.20
CA THR A 195 -9.94 -9.01 -7.00
C THR A 195 -9.43 -9.77 -8.23
N PRO A 196 -9.07 -9.07 -9.33
CA PRO A 196 -8.46 -9.71 -10.49
C PRO A 196 -7.20 -10.50 -10.11
N THR A 197 -7.02 -11.66 -10.71
CA THR A 197 -5.95 -12.59 -10.35
C THR A 197 -4.59 -12.16 -10.89
N ALA A 198 -4.57 -11.52 -12.05
CA ALA A 198 -3.32 -11.16 -12.74
C ALA A 198 -2.83 -9.77 -12.29
N ALA A 199 -1.60 -9.74 -11.81
CA ALA A 199 -0.87 -8.50 -11.50
C ALA A 199 0.63 -8.71 -11.77
N PRO A 200 1.38 -7.66 -12.20
CA PRO A 200 2.83 -7.71 -12.26
C PRO A 200 3.46 -8.04 -10.90
N LEU A 201 4.65 -8.62 -10.91
CA LEU A 201 5.37 -9.05 -9.70
C LEU A 201 5.58 -7.89 -8.72
N LEU A 202 5.93 -6.69 -9.22
CA LEU A 202 6.06 -5.47 -8.42
C LEU A 202 4.73 -4.96 -7.86
N ALA A 203 3.59 -5.38 -8.38
CA ALA A 203 2.28 -4.96 -7.88
C ALA A 203 1.79 -5.78 -6.66
N GLY A 204 2.71 -6.28 -5.84
CA GLY A 204 2.44 -6.93 -4.56
C GLY A 204 2.87 -8.40 -4.48
N GLY A 205 3.38 -9.00 -5.57
CA GLY A 205 3.76 -10.42 -5.57
C GLY A 205 4.94 -10.77 -4.65
N LEU A 206 5.76 -9.80 -4.29
CA LEU A 206 6.89 -9.95 -3.37
C LEU A 206 6.67 -9.29 -2.00
N ALA A 207 5.52 -8.68 -1.77
CA ALA A 207 5.22 -8.02 -0.52
C ALA A 207 5.32 -9.01 0.66
N GLN A 208 6.06 -8.65 1.70
CA GLN A 208 6.32 -9.42 2.92
C GLN A 208 6.98 -10.81 2.71
N SER A 209 7.14 -11.24 1.46
CA SER A 209 7.81 -12.50 1.11
C SER A 209 9.27 -12.33 0.69
N ALA A 210 9.74 -11.08 0.58
CA ALA A 210 11.11 -10.72 0.26
C ALA A 210 11.75 -9.89 1.39
N ALA A 211 13.08 -9.92 1.45
CA ALA A 211 13.87 -9.01 2.25
C ALA A 211 14.89 -8.32 1.34
N GLY A 212 14.96 -7.00 1.41
CA GLY A 212 15.81 -6.17 0.57
C GLY A 212 16.74 -5.27 1.36
N LEU A 213 17.96 -5.14 0.88
CA LEU A 213 18.94 -4.15 1.32
C LEU A 213 19.22 -3.23 0.15
N GLY A 214 19.09 -1.93 0.36
CA GLY A 214 19.29 -0.92 -0.67
C GLY A 214 20.04 0.31 -0.18
N ALA A 215 20.48 1.10 -1.15
CA ALA A 215 21.02 2.43 -0.96
C ALA A 215 20.30 3.42 -1.85
N TYR A 216 20.13 4.64 -1.37
CA TYR A 216 19.51 5.73 -2.12
C TYR A 216 20.27 7.04 -1.94
N ALA A 217 20.06 7.94 -2.88
CA ALA A 217 20.53 9.30 -2.82
C ALA A 217 19.46 10.25 -3.36
N TRP A 218 19.34 11.43 -2.72
CA TRP A 218 18.46 12.52 -3.15
C TRP A 218 19.27 13.80 -3.24
N LEU A 219 19.57 14.21 -4.48
CA LEU A 219 20.46 15.32 -4.81
C LEU A 219 19.64 16.58 -5.07
N ASP A 220 19.97 17.67 -4.38
CA ASP A 220 19.41 19.01 -4.52
C ASP A 220 17.88 19.04 -4.44
N ASN A 221 17.29 18.12 -3.66
CA ASN A 221 15.85 17.91 -3.56
C ASN A 221 15.14 17.73 -4.92
N THR A 222 15.89 17.27 -5.93
CA THR A 222 15.41 17.19 -7.32
C THR A 222 15.63 15.79 -7.91
N TRP A 223 16.80 15.19 -7.70
CA TRP A 223 17.14 13.93 -8.34
C TRP A 223 17.25 12.80 -7.32
N TYR A 224 16.39 11.83 -7.45
CA TYR A 224 16.39 10.63 -6.62
C TYR A 224 16.91 9.43 -7.41
N GLY A 225 17.75 8.65 -6.76
CA GLY A 225 18.24 7.38 -7.28
C GLY A 225 18.29 6.33 -6.18
N GLU A 226 17.91 5.10 -6.51
CA GLU A 226 17.91 3.97 -5.59
C GLU A 226 18.33 2.68 -6.29
N MET A 227 19.05 1.84 -5.55
CA MET A 227 19.34 0.47 -5.89
C MET A 227 19.13 -0.42 -4.68
N SER A 228 18.33 -1.47 -4.83
CA SER A 228 18.05 -2.47 -3.79
C SER A 228 18.24 -3.88 -4.33
N LEU A 229 18.68 -4.80 -3.48
CA LEU A 229 18.81 -6.21 -3.79
C LEU A 229 17.88 -7.00 -2.87
N TYR A 230 16.97 -7.76 -3.47
CA TYR A 230 15.97 -8.57 -2.77
C TYR A 230 16.31 -10.06 -2.83
N ARG A 231 15.94 -10.75 -1.78
CA ARG A 231 15.92 -12.20 -1.69
C ARG A 231 14.65 -12.64 -0.98
N SER A 232 14.14 -13.82 -1.26
CA SER A 232 13.02 -14.36 -0.49
C SER A 232 13.41 -14.44 0.97
N SER A 233 12.58 -13.87 1.83
CA SER A 233 12.60 -14.14 3.25
C SER A 233 11.94 -15.48 3.49
N GLN A 234 12.43 -16.23 4.45
CA GLN A 234 11.69 -17.40 4.90
C GLN A 234 10.37 -16.90 5.49
N ALA A 235 9.25 -17.50 5.07
CA ALA A 235 7.96 -17.19 5.63
C ALA A 235 8.03 -17.27 7.15
N GLY A 236 7.56 -16.23 7.83
CA GLY A 236 7.58 -16.17 9.28
C GLY A 236 6.77 -17.29 9.92
N VAL A 237 6.93 -17.47 11.21
CA VAL A 237 6.19 -18.48 12.00
C VAL A 237 4.67 -18.33 11.96
N SER A 238 4.17 -17.19 11.51
CA SER A 238 2.73 -16.94 11.34
C SER A 238 2.13 -17.62 10.10
N GLN A 239 2.95 -18.04 9.14
CA GLN A 239 2.47 -18.84 8.01
C GLN A 239 2.51 -20.33 8.36
N PRO A 240 1.47 -21.12 7.97
CA PRO A 240 1.51 -22.55 8.14
C PRO A 240 2.77 -23.12 7.47
N TYR A 241 3.46 -24.02 8.15
CA TYR A 241 4.75 -24.60 7.72
C TYR A 241 4.72 -25.24 6.30
N ASN A 242 3.54 -25.52 5.78
CA ASN A 242 3.30 -26.12 4.45
C ASN A 242 2.51 -25.21 3.52
N SER A 243 2.35 -23.90 3.82
CA SER A 243 1.75 -23.01 2.84
C SER A 243 2.72 -22.93 1.65
N SER A 244 2.27 -23.38 0.49
CA SER A 244 2.99 -23.25 -0.77
C SER A 244 3.13 -21.75 -1.06
N THR A 245 4.26 -21.17 -0.72
CA THR A 245 4.61 -19.84 -1.19
C THR A 245 4.87 -19.96 -2.69
N SER A 246 3.94 -19.46 -3.49
CA SER A 246 4.17 -19.28 -4.90
C SER A 246 5.33 -18.32 -5.09
N GLY A 247 6.39 -18.79 -5.75
CA GLY A 247 7.46 -17.92 -6.20
C GLY A 247 8.51 -17.58 -5.15
N VAL A 248 9.48 -18.47 -4.93
CA VAL A 248 10.68 -18.16 -4.14
C VAL A 248 11.76 -17.62 -5.09
N ILE A 249 12.37 -16.49 -4.75
CA ILE A 249 13.46 -15.90 -5.52
C ILE A 249 14.70 -16.79 -5.43
N SER A 250 15.23 -17.18 -6.59
CA SER A 250 16.52 -17.85 -6.72
C SER A 250 17.64 -16.81 -6.81
N GLY A 251 18.52 -16.76 -5.82
CA GLY A 251 19.59 -15.78 -5.79
C GLY A 251 19.15 -14.39 -5.31
N LEU A 252 19.47 -13.36 -6.06
CA LEU A 252 19.16 -11.95 -5.77
C LEU A 252 18.33 -11.35 -6.90
N ALA A 253 17.32 -10.57 -6.53
CA ALA A 253 16.50 -9.78 -7.44
C ALA A 253 16.88 -8.29 -7.32
N PRO A 254 17.58 -7.71 -8.30
CA PRO A 254 17.90 -6.29 -8.31
C PRO A 254 16.64 -5.46 -8.60
N TYR A 255 16.49 -4.38 -7.84
CA TYR A 255 15.52 -3.30 -8.03
C TYR A 255 16.25 -1.99 -8.20
N LEU A 256 15.81 -1.17 -9.14
CA LEU A 256 16.33 0.17 -9.41
C LEU A 256 15.17 1.15 -9.51
N ARG A 257 15.38 2.36 -8.99
CA ARG A 257 14.47 3.50 -9.18
C ARG A 257 15.28 4.76 -9.45
N PHE A 258 14.75 5.58 -10.35
CA PHE A 258 15.20 6.95 -10.60
C PHE A 258 13.96 7.83 -10.68
N ALA A 259 14.00 9.01 -10.04
CA ALA A 259 12.92 10.00 -10.12
C ALA A 259 13.47 11.42 -10.20
N TRP A 260 12.75 12.25 -10.89
CA TRP A 260 12.94 13.70 -10.94
C TRP A 260 11.76 14.35 -10.22
N ASP A 261 12.05 15.20 -9.25
CA ASP A 261 11.10 15.90 -8.40
C ASP A 261 11.29 17.41 -8.56
N HIS A 262 10.20 18.14 -8.81
CA HIS A 262 10.26 19.57 -9.07
C HIS A 262 9.15 20.32 -8.33
N PRO A 263 9.47 20.91 -7.15
CA PRO A 263 8.54 21.77 -6.44
C PRO A 263 8.58 23.21 -6.99
N TRP A 264 7.43 23.89 -7.03
CA TRP A 264 7.34 25.31 -7.34
C TRP A 264 6.15 25.97 -6.65
N SER A 265 6.21 27.30 -6.50
CA SER A 265 5.09 28.08 -5.96
C SER A 265 4.15 28.53 -7.09
N THR A 266 2.85 28.40 -6.86
CA THR A 266 1.80 28.82 -7.81
C THR A 266 0.77 29.67 -7.07
N GLY A 267 0.83 30.99 -7.22
CA GLY A 267 -0.05 31.90 -6.47
C GLY A 267 0.11 31.72 -4.95
N ASP A 268 -0.99 31.40 -4.27
CA ASP A 268 -1.00 31.15 -2.82
C ASP A 268 -0.68 29.69 -2.45
N GLY A 269 -0.35 28.84 -3.44
CA GLY A 269 -0.16 27.40 -3.24
C GLY A 269 1.26 26.93 -3.56
N GLN A 270 1.53 25.70 -3.16
CA GLN A 270 2.72 24.94 -3.50
C GLN A 270 2.34 23.82 -4.46
N SER A 271 3.04 23.70 -5.55
CA SER A 271 2.92 22.62 -6.52
C SER A 271 4.18 21.77 -6.49
N ASP A 272 4.02 20.51 -6.85
CA ASP A 272 5.08 19.54 -6.90
C ASP A 272 4.78 18.51 -8.00
N LEU A 273 5.75 18.22 -8.84
CA LEU A 273 5.65 17.23 -9.90
C LEU A 273 6.82 16.27 -9.81
N GLU A 274 6.52 15.01 -9.62
CA GLU A 274 7.48 13.93 -9.74
C GLU A 274 7.21 13.12 -11.01
N VAL A 275 8.29 12.67 -11.65
CA VAL A 275 8.28 11.68 -12.73
C VAL A 275 9.38 10.67 -12.47
N GLY A 276 9.00 9.41 -12.39
CA GLY A 276 9.90 8.31 -12.05
C GLY A 276 9.89 7.17 -13.06
N ALA A 277 10.97 6.39 -12.97
CA ALA A 277 11.11 5.10 -13.63
C ALA A 277 11.69 4.10 -12.64
N PHE A 278 11.20 2.86 -12.68
CA PHE A 278 11.66 1.80 -11.79
C PHE A 278 11.63 0.44 -12.49
N GLY A 279 12.32 -0.54 -11.92
CA GLY A 279 12.30 -1.89 -12.47
C GLY A 279 12.87 -2.92 -11.51
N LEU A 280 12.47 -4.16 -11.72
CA LEU A 280 12.90 -5.35 -11.00
C LEU A 280 13.20 -6.47 -11.98
N SER A 281 14.23 -7.26 -11.67
CA SER A 281 14.46 -8.55 -12.36
C SER A 281 14.57 -9.65 -11.31
N ALA A 282 13.81 -10.73 -11.48
CA ALA A 282 13.80 -11.84 -10.54
C ALA A 282 13.79 -13.19 -11.26
N HIS A 283 14.61 -14.13 -10.76
CA HIS A 283 14.52 -15.54 -11.09
C HIS A 283 13.71 -16.24 -10.00
N MET A 284 12.60 -16.88 -10.36
CA MET A 284 11.66 -17.44 -9.41
C MET A 284 11.52 -18.95 -9.61
N TYR A 285 11.56 -19.71 -8.52
CA TYR A 285 11.18 -21.12 -8.62
C TYR A 285 9.69 -21.25 -8.91
N PRO A 286 9.24 -22.14 -9.81
CA PRO A 286 7.83 -22.36 -10.05
C PRO A 286 7.13 -22.87 -8.77
N GLY A 287 5.90 -22.43 -8.52
CA GLY A 287 5.14 -22.71 -7.32
C GLY A 287 4.58 -24.13 -7.19
N ASN A 288 5.33 -25.16 -7.58
CA ASN A 288 4.89 -26.56 -7.58
C ASN A 288 5.20 -27.31 -6.27
N GLY A 289 5.21 -26.61 -5.15
CA GLY A 289 5.53 -27.20 -3.85
C GLY A 289 7.02 -27.47 -3.64
N ASN A 290 7.66 -27.61 -2.78
CA ASN A 290 8.96 -28.05 -2.23
C ASN A 290 10.22 -28.05 -3.13
N LEU A 291 10.18 -27.67 -4.41
CA LEU A 291 11.37 -27.66 -5.23
C LEU A 291 12.03 -26.27 -5.25
N LEU A 292 12.88 -26.01 -4.26
CA LEU A 292 13.80 -24.86 -4.24
C LEU A 292 15.13 -25.18 -4.97
N SER A 293 15.06 -26.01 -5.98
CA SER A 293 16.20 -26.42 -6.82
C SER A 293 15.71 -26.73 -8.23
N GLY A 294 16.58 -26.56 -9.21
CA GLY A 294 16.23 -26.79 -10.61
C GLY A 294 16.00 -25.51 -11.39
N PRO A 295 15.31 -25.60 -12.54
CA PRO A 295 15.06 -24.45 -13.41
C PRO A 295 14.13 -23.44 -12.76
N THR A 296 14.29 -22.16 -13.13
CA THR A 296 13.48 -21.03 -12.68
C THR A 296 12.77 -20.39 -13.83
N ASP A 297 11.73 -19.63 -13.53
CA ASP A 297 11.11 -18.66 -14.41
C ASP A 297 11.75 -17.28 -14.21
N ASP A 298 11.79 -16.48 -15.27
CA ASP A 298 12.37 -15.14 -15.24
C ASP A 298 11.28 -14.09 -15.38
N TYR A 299 11.26 -13.15 -14.42
CA TYR A 299 10.36 -12.02 -14.41
C TYR A 299 11.15 -10.72 -14.55
N ARG A 300 10.67 -9.80 -15.38
CA ARG A 300 11.25 -8.48 -15.58
C ARG A 300 10.15 -7.44 -15.63
N ASP A 301 10.10 -6.61 -14.61
CA ASP A 301 9.20 -5.49 -14.50
C ASP A 301 9.94 -4.20 -14.85
N VAL A 302 9.33 -3.38 -15.69
CA VAL A 302 9.74 -2.00 -15.95
C VAL A 302 8.53 -1.11 -15.76
N GLY A 303 8.66 -0.11 -14.92
CA GLY A 303 7.59 0.82 -14.59
C GLY A 303 7.95 2.28 -14.83
N LEU A 304 6.92 3.06 -15.09
CA LEU A 304 6.95 4.52 -15.07
C LEU A 304 5.88 4.99 -14.09
N ASP A 305 6.19 6.04 -13.35
CA ASP A 305 5.25 6.64 -12.42
C ASP A 305 5.35 8.16 -12.41
N SER A 306 4.31 8.79 -11.89
CA SER A 306 4.27 10.24 -11.70
C SER A 306 3.32 10.59 -10.57
N GLN A 307 3.68 11.63 -9.83
CA GLN A 307 2.81 12.31 -8.88
C GLN A 307 2.75 13.79 -9.21
N TYR A 308 1.55 14.37 -9.21
CA TYR A 308 1.35 15.81 -9.13
C TYR A 308 0.62 16.14 -7.83
N GLN A 309 1.15 17.08 -7.05
CA GLN A 309 0.49 17.63 -5.87
C GLN A 309 0.33 19.14 -6.00
N TYR A 310 -0.79 19.66 -5.55
CA TYR A 310 -1.03 21.08 -5.33
C TYR A 310 -1.64 21.28 -3.96
N MET A 311 -1.06 22.15 -3.16
CA MET A 311 -1.50 22.45 -1.80
C MET A 311 -1.70 23.95 -1.64
N THR A 312 -2.85 24.36 -1.11
CA THR A 312 -3.17 25.76 -0.81
C THR A 312 -4.02 25.86 0.46
N GLY A 313 -3.51 26.54 1.48
CA GLY A 313 -4.17 26.57 2.80
C GLY A 313 -4.43 25.15 3.32
N GLN A 314 -5.68 24.82 3.56
CA GLN A 314 -6.13 23.50 4.04
C GLN A 314 -6.64 22.57 2.91
N ASN A 315 -6.41 22.96 1.65
CA ASN A 315 -6.85 22.18 0.50
C ASN A 315 -5.67 21.54 -0.22
N SER A 316 -5.88 20.34 -0.72
CA SER A 316 -4.87 19.66 -1.53
C SER A 316 -5.50 18.89 -2.69
N LEU A 317 -4.78 18.86 -3.82
CA LEU A 317 -5.02 18.00 -4.96
C LEU A 317 -3.81 17.09 -5.11
N ALA A 318 -4.04 15.80 -5.31
CA ALA A 318 -3.00 14.87 -5.69
C ALA A 318 -3.48 14.00 -6.85
N VAL A 319 -2.62 13.82 -7.83
CA VAL A 319 -2.86 12.95 -8.99
C VAL A 319 -1.67 12.01 -9.11
N HIS A 320 -1.95 10.72 -9.25
CA HIS A 320 -0.93 9.70 -9.46
C HIS A 320 -1.21 8.95 -10.76
N ALA A 321 -0.14 8.54 -11.41
CA ALA A 321 -0.20 7.62 -12.54
C ALA A 321 0.94 6.60 -12.43
N THR A 322 0.63 5.33 -12.65
CA THR A 322 1.61 4.24 -12.63
C THR A 322 1.38 3.33 -13.81
N TYR A 323 2.42 2.99 -14.52
CA TYR A 323 2.45 1.97 -15.55
C TYR A 323 3.52 0.94 -15.24
N ILE A 324 3.19 -0.34 -15.38
CA ILE A 324 4.15 -1.46 -15.26
C ILE A 324 3.98 -2.38 -16.45
N HIS A 325 5.08 -2.65 -17.13
CA HIS A 325 5.21 -3.73 -18.10
C HIS A 325 6.01 -4.86 -17.48
N GLU A 326 5.42 -6.04 -17.41
CA GLU A 326 6.09 -7.26 -16.97
C GLU A 326 6.28 -8.21 -18.14
N LYS A 327 7.51 -8.69 -18.33
CA LYS A 327 7.82 -9.84 -19.16
C LYS A 327 8.05 -11.06 -18.28
N GLN A 328 7.39 -12.16 -18.63
CA GLN A 328 7.48 -13.45 -17.96
C GLN A 328 8.06 -14.48 -18.94
N ASP A 329 9.25 -15.00 -18.67
CA ASP A 329 9.84 -16.16 -19.37
C ASP A 329 9.62 -17.40 -18.48
N LEU A 330 8.51 -18.12 -18.72
CA LEU A 330 7.95 -19.19 -17.87
C LEU A 330 8.45 -20.58 -18.25
N ASN A 331 9.73 -20.72 -18.58
CA ASN A 331 10.29 -21.96 -19.09
C ASN A 331 10.16 -23.14 -18.12
N ALA A 332 10.36 -22.90 -16.83
CA ALA A 332 10.22 -23.92 -15.81
C ALA A 332 8.74 -24.28 -15.56
N SER A 333 7.88 -23.28 -15.37
CA SER A 333 6.44 -23.48 -15.22
C SER A 333 5.82 -24.20 -16.41
N PHE A 334 6.21 -23.83 -17.63
CA PHE A 334 5.75 -24.51 -18.84
C PHE A 334 6.19 -25.99 -18.88
N ALA A 335 7.45 -26.27 -18.53
CA ALA A 335 7.96 -27.64 -18.49
C ALA A 335 7.27 -28.53 -17.44
N TYR A 336 6.79 -27.92 -16.35
CA TYR A 336 6.04 -28.61 -15.29
C TYR A 336 4.51 -28.61 -15.52
N GLY A 337 4.03 -28.03 -16.62
CA GLY A 337 2.60 -27.94 -16.93
C GLY A 337 1.82 -26.95 -16.04
N LEU A 338 2.51 -25.99 -15.41
CA LEU A 338 1.95 -24.93 -14.58
C LEU A 338 1.61 -23.67 -15.40
N ALA A 339 2.10 -23.56 -16.62
CA ALA A 339 1.76 -22.53 -17.59
C ALA A 339 1.51 -23.18 -18.96
N GLY A 340 0.61 -22.58 -19.72
CA GLY A 340 0.29 -23.00 -21.09
C GLY A 340 1.25 -22.43 -22.13
N ASN A 341 1.95 -21.36 -21.78
CA ASN A 341 2.93 -20.69 -22.62
C ASN A 341 4.28 -20.63 -21.91
N SER A 342 5.39 -20.71 -22.69
CA SER A 342 6.74 -20.51 -22.15
C SER A 342 7.12 -19.04 -22.00
N SER A 343 6.32 -18.10 -22.50
CA SER A 343 6.52 -16.66 -22.35
C SER A 343 5.19 -15.93 -22.37
N ASN A 344 4.99 -15.06 -21.39
CA ASN A 344 3.83 -14.18 -21.25
C ASN A 344 4.29 -12.74 -21.01
N HIS A 345 3.35 -11.81 -21.06
CA HIS A 345 3.55 -10.43 -20.62
C HIS A 345 2.29 -9.89 -19.96
N LEU A 346 2.46 -8.94 -19.06
CA LEU A 346 1.39 -8.13 -18.47
C LEU A 346 1.70 -6.64 -18.65
N ASN A 347 0.64 -5.85 -18.82
CA ASN A 347 0.69 -4.39 -18.73
C ASN A 347 -0.34 -3.95 -17.72
N SER A 348 0.08 -3.16 -16.75
CA SER A 348 -0.80 -2.64 -15.70
C SER A 348 -0.75 -1.11 -15.68
N TRP A 349 -1.92 -0.48 -15.68
CA TRP A 349 -2.10 0.95 -15.52
C TRP A 349 -2.93 1.23 -14.28
N LYS A 350 -2.51 2.21 -13.49
CA LYS A 350 -3.31 2.82 -12.43
C LYS A 350 -3.18 4.33 -12.53
N VAL A 351 -4.31 5.02 -12.43
CA VAL A 351 -4.36 6.48 -12.37
C VAL A 351 -5.39 6.85 -11.33
N ASP A 352 -5.07 7.76 -10.44
CA ASP A 352 -6.03 8.31 -9.49
C ASP A 352 -5.87 9.81 -9.31
N ALA A 353 -6.96 10.45 -8.89
CA ALA A 353 -7.00 11.84 -8.52
C ALA A 353 -7.83 12.02 -7.25
N SER A 354 -7.24 12.66 -6.26
CA SER A 354 -7.83 12.95 -4.96
C SER A 354 -7.82 14.44 -4.71
N TYR A 355 -8.96 15.00 -4.29
CA TYR A 355 -9.03 16.38 -3.85
C TYR A 355 -9.51 16.40 -2.39
N TYR A 356 -8.75 17.05 -1.52
CA TYR A 356 -9.12 17.23 -0.12
C TYR A 356 -9.35 18.69 0.16
N TRP A 357 -10.51 19.01 0.76
CA TRP A 357 -10.77 20.35 1.25
C TRP A 357 -10.91 20.34 2.77
N ASP A 358 -10.42 21.41 3.37
CA ASP A 358 -10.46 21.63 4.82
C ASP A 358 -9.80 20.48 5.60
N GLU A 359 -8.79 19.83 4.99
CA GLU A 359 -8.12 18.63 5.53
C GLU A 359 -9.08 17.54 6.04
N THR A 360 -10.36 17.63 5.70
CA THR A 360 -11.44 16.84 6.30
C THR A 360 -12.17 15.96 5.29
N TYR A 361 -12.44 16.46 4.07
CA TYR A 361 -13.26 15.77 3.09
C TYR A 361 -12.48 15.49 1.81
N GLY A 362 -12.50 14.25 1.33
CA GLY A 362 -11.73 13.86 0.17
C GLY A 362 -12.45 12.93 -0.79
N PRO A 363 -13.05 13.43 -1.89
CA PRO A 363 -13.38 12.58 -3.03
C PRO A 363 -12.13 12.11 -3.75
N THR A 364 -12.12 10.86 -4.16
CA THR A 364 -11.09 10.26 -5.00
C THR A 364 -11.74 9.47 -6.11
N ILE A 365 -11.19 9.58 -7.31
CA ILE A 365 -11.51 8.73 -8.45
C ILE A 365 -10.24 8.01 -8.90
N GLY A 366 -10.34 6.71 -9.11
CA GLY A 366 -9.25 5.89 -9.64
C GLY A 366 -9.71 5.06 -10.82
N TYR A 367 -8.79 4.79 -11.74
CA TYR A 367 -8.94 3.85 -12.85
C TYR A 367 -7.80 2.84 -12.81
N PHE A 368 -8.13 1.58 -13.02
CA PHE A 368 -7.14 0.50 -13.16
C PHE A 368 -7.40 -0.31 -14.42
N ASN A 369 -6.33 -0.81 -15.02
CA ASN A 369 -6.40 -1.67 -16.19
C ASN A 369 -5.19 -2.60 -16.24
N THR A 370 -5.45 -3.90 -16.31
CA THR A 370 -4.43 -4.93 -16.55
C THR A 370 -4.77 -5.64 -17.85
N THR A 371 -3.78 -5.80 -18.72
CA THR A 371 -3.89 -6.55 -19.98
C THR A 371 -2.66 -7.43 -20.15
N GLY A 372 -2.79 -8.53 -20.87
CA GLY A 372 -1.64 -9.42 -21.10
C GLY A 372 -1.95 -10.61 -21.97
N THR A 373 -0.97 -11.50 -22.05
CA THR A 373 -1.04 -12.76 -22.82
C THR A 373 -2.06 -13.70 -22.19
N SER A 374 -2.93 -14.27 -23.01
CA SER A 374 -3.85 -15.31 -22.54
C SER A 374 -3.08 -16.62 -22.33
N ASP A 375 -3.34 -17.27 -21.18
CA ASP A 375 -2.75 -18.57 -20.82
C ASP A 375 -3.81 -19.40 -20.09
N THR A 376 -4.30 -20.43 -20.73
CA THR A 376 -5.43 -21.24 -20.24
C THR A 376 -5.07 -22.19 -19.09
N VAL A 377 -3.79 -22.37 -18.80
CA VAL A 377 -3.31 -23.12 -17.64
C VAL A 377 -3.09 -22.19 -16.46
N LEU A 378 -2.34 -21.09 -16.69
CA LEU A 378 -2.02 -20.11 -15.65
C LEU A 378 -3.29 -19.40 -15.11
N TYR A 379 -4.24 -19.09 -16.02
CA TYR A 379 -5.51 -18.44 -15.69
C TYR A 379 -6.69 -19.39 -15.99
N ALA A 380 -6.60 -20.64 -15.51
CA ALA A 380 -7.63 -21.65 -15.77
C ALA A 380 -9.01 -21.21 -15.28
N PRO A 381 -10.11 -21.73 -15.88
CA PRO A 381 -11.46 -21.50 -15.37
C PRO A 381 -11.60 -21.96 -13.91
N ALA A 382 -12.12 -21.10 -13.08
CA ALA A 382 -12.46 -21.40 -11.69
C ALA A 382 -13.53 -20.42 -11.22
N ALA A 383 -14.49 -20.87 -10.43
CA ALA A 383 -15.55 -20.02 -9.93
C ALA A 383 -14.97 -18.79 -9.20
N VAL A 384 -15.42 -17.60 -9.57
CA VAL A 384 -15.02 -16.27 -9.08
C VAL A 384 -13.61 -15.84 -9.49
N PHE A 385 -12.59 -16.69 -9.36
CA PHE A 385 -11.18 -16.28 -9.47
C PHE A 385 -10.52 -16.68 -10.79
N GLY A 386 -11.15 -17.56 -11.58
CA GLY A 386 -10.60 -18.02 -12.85
C GLY A 386 -10.97 -17.15 -14.05
N SER A 387 -10.53 -17.63 -15.24
CA SER A 387 -10.84 -17.03 -16.53
C SER A 387 -11.33 -18.10 -17.51
N ALA A 388 -12.54 -17.95 -18.05
CA ALA A 388 -13.09 -18.85 -19.06
C ALA A 388 -12.26 -18.89 -20.36
N THR A 389 -11.50 -17.83 -20.63
CA THR A 389 -10.71 -17.64 -21.85
C THR A 389 -9.21 -17.71 -21.61
N GLY A 390 -8.78 -17.92 -20.36
CA GLY A 390 -7.37 -17.84 -19.99
C GLY A 390 -6.80 -16.42 -20.05
N SER A 391 -7.62 -15.39 -20.24
CA SER A 391 -7.16 -14.00 -20.38
C SER A 391 -7.03 -13.33 -19.03
N PRO A 392 -5.91 -12.59 -18.75
CA PRO A 392 -5.70 -11.84 -17.53
C PRO A 392 -6.44 -10.49 -17.49
N ASN A 393 -7.06 -10.08 -18.60
CA ASN A 393 -7.51 -8.71 -18.81
C ASN A 393 -8.61 -8.30 -17.82
N SER A 394 -8.34 -7.22 -17.08
CA SER A 394 -9.30 -6.67 -16.11
C SER A 394 -9.18 -5.16 -16.07
N ASN A 395 -10.32 -4.46 -15.98
CA ASN A 395 -10.32 -3.01 -15.81
C ASN A 395 -11.56 -2.54 -15.06
N GLY A 396 -11.44 -1.35 -14.47
CA GLY A 396 -12.53 -0.78 -13.71
C GLY A 396 -12.22 0.58 -13.12
N TRP A 397 -13.15 1.06 -12.33
CA TRP A 397 -13.09 2.33 -11.64
C TRP A 397 -13.22 2.15 -10.15
N ILE A 398 -12.59 3.04 -9.39
CA ILE A 398 -12.74 3.17 -7.94
C ILE A 398 -13.22 4.58 -7.65
N LEU A 399 -14.39 4.68 -7.04
CA LEU A 399 -14.92 5.93 -6.53
C LEU A 399 -14.85 5.89 -5.02
N GLN A 400 -14.23 6.88 -4.40
CA GLN A 400 -14.06 6.91 -2.95
C GLN A 400 -14.43 8.27 -2.39
N TRP A 401 -15.04 8.25 -1.23
CA TRP A 401 -15.24 9.40 -0.38
C TRP A 401 -14.58 9.13 0.97
N THR A 402 -13.71 10.02 1.37
CA THR A 402 -13.03 9.97 2.67
C THR A 402 -13.51 11.13 3.54
N TRP A 403 -13.77 10.85 4.81
CA TRP A 403 -14.11 11.84 5.82
C TRP A 403 -13.25 11.64 7.07
N LEU A 404 -12.58 12.71 7.52
CA LEU A 404 -11.75 12.74 8.71
C LEU A 404 -12.43 13.62 9.79
N PRO A 405 -13.37 13.09 10.57
CA PRO A 405 -14.03 13.83 11.63
C PRO A 405 -13.09 14.24 12.77
N SER A 406 -11.98 13.53 12.89
CA SER A 406 -10.88 13.87 13.80
C SER A 406 -9.60 13.24 13.28
N LEU A 407 -8.45 13.68 13.78
CA LEU A 407 -7.13 13.22 13.33
C LEU A 407 -6.91 11.70 13.46
N ASN A 408 -7.67 11.03 14.34
CA ASN A 408 -7.56 9.59 14.61
C ASN A 408 -8.64 8.74 13.96
N VAL A 409 -9.58 9.37 13.27
CA VAL A 409 -10.74 8.67 12.72
C VAL A 409 -10.87 9.02 11.26
N GLN A 410 -10.82 8.00 10.42
CA GLN A 410 -11.11 8.12 8.99
C GLN A 410 -12.26 7.20 8.65
N ALA A 411 -13.33 7.78 8.12
CA ALA A 411 -14.43 7.04 7.53
C ALA A 411 -14.29 7.03 6.00
N THR A 412 -14.47 5.87 5.40
CA THR A 412 -14.34 5.69 3.96
C THR A 412 -15.58 5.01 3.39
N VAL A 413 -16.09 5.56 2.30
CA VAL A 413 -17.08 4.91 1.43
C VAL A 413 -16.40 4.71 0.09
N GLN A 414 -16.27 3.47 -0.38
CA GLN A 414 -15.62 3.14 -1.64
C GLN A 414 -16.57 2.28 -2.49
N TYR A 415 -16.64 2.59 -3.79
CA TYR A 415 -17.36 1.77 -4.75
C TYR A 415 -16.45 1.38 -5.90
N VAL A 416 -16.22 0.07 -6.04
CA VAL A 416 -15.40 -0.51 -7.11
C VAL A 416 -16.31 -1.01 -8.21
N ILE A 417 -16.05 -0.60 -9.45
CA ILE A 417 -16.82 -0.93 -10.64
C ILE A 417 -15.91 -1.71 -11.58
N TYR A 418 -16.31 -2.91 -11.96
CA TYR A 418 -15.59 -3.73 -12.93
C TYR A 418 -16.30 -3.69 -14.29
N ASN A 419 -15.61 -3.20 -15.33
CA ASN A 419 -16.07 -3.30 -16.71
C ASN A 419 -15.67 -4.64 -17.32
N LYS A 420 -14.49 -5.15 -16.94
CA LYS A 420 -13.95 -6.46 -17.30
C LYS A 420 -13.26 -7.06 -16.09
N PHE A 421 -13.41 -8.37 -15.92
CA PHE A 421 -12.79 -9.12 -14.83
C PHE A 421 -12.26 -10.45 -15.39
N ASN A 422 -10.99 -10.77 -15.17
CA ASN A 422 -10.31 -11.99 -15.62
C ASN A 422 -10.69 -12.40 -17.05
N GLY A 423 -10.62 -11.45 -18.00
CA GLY A 423 -10.79 -11.69 -19.42
C GLY A 423 -12.17 -11.43 -20.00
N GLY A 424 -13.24 -11.25 -19.19
CA GLY A 424 -14.58 -11.08 -19.70
C GLY A 424 -15.42 -10.03 -18.96
N SER A 425 -16.47 -9.53 -19.63
CA SER A 425 -17.53 -8.74 -19.00
C SER A 425 -18.71 -9.61 -18.56
N SER A 426 -18.95 -10.72 -19.25
CA SER A 426 -19.99 -11.70 -18.94
C SER A 426 -19.42 -13.11 -18.88
N ASN A 427 -19.90 -13.94 -17.97
CA ASN A 427 -19.47 -15.33 -17.75
C ASN A 427 -17.94 -15.47 -17.79
N TYR A 428 -17.24 -14.55 -17.11
CA TYR A 428 -15.78 -14.44 -17.21
C TYR A 428 -15.05 -15.65 -16.61
N ASP A 429 -15.65 -16.29 -15.61
CA ASP A 429 -15.09 -17.42 -14.86
C ASP A 429 -15.46 -18.80 -15.44
N GLY A 430 -16.37 -18.84 -16.42
CA GLY A 430 -16.92 -20.06 -16.98
C GLY A 430 -18.06 -20.68 -16.15
N SER A 431 -18.41 -20.08 -15.00
CA SER A 431 -19.47 -20.53 -14.08
C SER A 431 -20.72 -19.65 -14.13
N GLY A 432 -20.76 -18.67 -15.03
CA GLY A 432 -21.89 -17.76 -15.22
C GLY A 432 -21.73 -16.40 -14.57
N ARG A 433 -20.62 -16.12 -13.85
CA ARG A 433 -20.40 -14.86 -13.15
C ARG A 433 -19.96 -13.75 -14.12
N ASN A 434 -20.56 -12.58 -14.01
CA ASN A 434 -20.23 -11.42 -14.80
C ASN A 434 -19.25 -10.50 -14.05
N ALA A 435 -18.49 -9.68 -14.75
CA ALA A 435 -17.59 -8.69 -14.14
C ALA A 435 -18.32 -7.79 -13.14
N THR A 436 -19.51 -7.32 -13.49
CA THR A 436 -20.35 -6.45 -12.65
C THR A 436 -20.86 -7.13 -11.38
N ASP A 437 -20.87 -8.46 -11.30
CA ASP A 437 -21.24 -9.19 -10.09
C ASP A 437 -20.23 -8.99 -8.96
N ASN A 438 -19.01 -8.61 -9.31
CA ASN A 438 -17.93 -8.25 -8.37
C ASN A 438 -17.92 -6.76 -7.99
N ASN A 439 -18.85 -5.93 -8.54
CA ASN A 439 -18.93 -4.53 -8.10
C ASN A 439 -19.15 -4.48 -6.60
N THR A 440 -18.33 -3.72 -5.91
CA THR A 440 -18.21 -3.77 -4.46
C THR A 440 -18.48 -2.41 -3.84
N LEU A 441 -19.45 -2.35 -2.94
CA LEU A 441 -19.58 -1.26 -1.97
C LEU A 441 -18.82 -1.65 -0.72
N TYR A 442 -17.86 -0.82 -0.33
CA TYR A 442 -17.02 -1.01 0.83
C TYR A 442 -17.15 0.20 1.75
N LEU A 443 -17.47 -0.05 3.01
CA LEU A 443 -17.54 0.92 4.07
C LEU A 443 -16.45 0.59 5.09
N ALA A 444 -15.66 1.56 5.48
CA ALA A 444 -14.62 1.35 6.48
C ALA A 444 -14.56 2.48 7.49
N LEU A 445 -14.27 2.12 8.71
CA LEU A 445 -13.88 3.01 9.78
C LEU A 445 -12.46 2.63 10.22
N TRP A 446 -11.56 3.57 10.05
CA TRP A 446 -10.16 3.44 10.42
C TRP A 446 -9.92 4.25 11.68
N LEU A 447 -9.47 3.59 12.73
CA LEU A 447 -9.16 4.15 14.04
C LEU A 447 -7.67 3.99 14.32
N LEU A 448 -7.01 5.06 14.78
CA LEU A 448 -5.57 5.11 14.96
C LEU A 448 -5.22 5.81 16.28
N TRP A 449 -4.39 5.21 17.17
CA TRP A 449 -4.02 5.80 18.47
C TRP A 449 -2.63 5.41 18.99
#